data_4f9aa0bc5d825c879a5690e9fa42dfd9
#
_entry.id   4f9aa0bc5d825c879a5690e9fa42dfd9
#
_cell.length_a   1.000
_cell.length_b   1.000
_cell.length_c   1.000
_cell.angle_alpha   90.00
_cell.angle_beta   90.00
_cell.angle_gamma   90.00
#
_symmetry.space_group_name_H-M   'P 1'
#
loop_
_entity.id
_entity.type
_entity.pdbx_description
1 polymer ?
#
loop_
_entity_poly.entity_id
_entity_poly.type
_entity_poly.pdbx_seq_one_letter_code
_entity_poly.pdbx_strand_id
1 'polypeptide(L)'
;IDYCEQNPSDMLKAMFGGHALFTISDKTFDRMAAANSGRVGYHIHVSEGMNDVYDSLQNYGRRPVQRLQDHGILGPQTILGHCIHVNTAEMDIIKATDTMCVNNPESNMGNAVGISPVLQLYKKGILIGLGTDAYTNDMLESIKVALCSQRHNACMPNVGWCEVTDML
;
A
#
# COMPACT_ATOMS: atom_id res chain seq x y z
N ILE A 1 -4.79 -6.67 -18.90
CA ILE A 1 -5.35 -7.92 -18.36
C ILE A 1 -5.53 -8.90 -19.50
N ASP A 2 -6.37 -8.61 -20.48
CA ASP A 2 -6.70 -9.52 -21.61
C ASP A 2 -5.47 -10.08 -22.31
N TYR A 3 -4.45 -9.25 -22.54
CA TYR A 3 -3.20 -9.71 -23.15
C TYR A 3 -2.50 -10.80 -22.29
N CYS A 4 -2.41 -10.59 -20.98
CA CYS A 4 -1.77 -11.56 -20.07
C CYS A 4 -2.55 -12.86 -19.95
N GLU A 5 -3.89 -12.81 -20.03
CA GLU A 5 -4.73 -14.00 -20.01
C GLU A 5 -4.62 -14.80 -21.31
N GLN A 6 -4.53 -14.11 -22.46
CA GLN A 6 -4.36 -14.74 -23.78
C GLN A 6 -2.92 -15.23 -23.99
N ASN A 7 -1.95 -14.69 -23.28
CA ASN A 7 -0.53 -15.04 -23.35
C ASN A 7 0.02 -15.42 -21.97
N PRO A 8 -0.38 -16.56 -21.38
CA PRO A 8 0.06 -16.98 -20.06
C PRO A 8 1.59 -17.08 -19.98
N SER A 9 2.16 -16.43 -18.96
CA SER A 9 3.62 -16.40 -18.76
C SER A 9 3.93 -16.21 -17.29
N ASP A 10 5.03 -16.80 -16.82
CA ASP A 10 5.55 -16.57 -15.49
C ASP A 10 6.32 -15.24 -15.39
N MET A 11 6.67 -14.65 -16.54
CA MET A 11 7.44 -13.41 -16.63
C MET A 11 6.57 -12.15 -16.72
N LEU A 12 5.27 -12.28 -17.01
CA LEU A 12 4.38 -11.14 -17.21
C LEU A 12 3.02 -11.40 -16.58
N LYS A 13 2.62 -10.54 -15.67
CA LYS A 13 1.31 -10.53 -15.02
C LYS A 13 0.70 -9.12 -15.10
N ALA A 14 -0.61 -9.05 -15.05
CA ALA A 14 -1.34 -7.78 -15.03
C ALA A 14 -1.94 -7.52 -13.64
N MET A 15 -2.05 -6.24 -13.30
CA MET A 15 -2.82 -5.75 -12.17
C MET A 15 -3.71 -4.59 -12.63
N PHE A 16 -4.79 -4.34 -11.90
CA PHE A 16 -5.64 -3.18 -12.16
C PHE A 16 -5.09 -1.96 -11.41
N GLY A 17 -4.55 -0.99 -12.14
CA GLY A 17 -3.94 0.21 -11.56
C GLY A 17 -4.99 1.23 -11.11
N GLY A 18 -4.79 1.82 -9.93
CA GLY A 18 -5.51 2.98 -9.43
C GLY A 18 -4.52 4.03 -8.89
N HIS A 19 -4.92 5.29 -8.90
CA HIS A 19 -4.17 6.38 -8.26
C HIS A 19 -4.56 6.48 -6.77
N ALA A 20 -4.31 7.61 -6.10
CA ALA A 20 -4.68 7.84 -4.70
C ALA A 20 -6.21 7.97 -4.54
N LEU A 21 -6.75 7.58 -3.38
CA LEU A 21 -8.20 7.49 -3.18
C LEU A 21 -8.92 8.83 -3.32
N PHE A 22 -8.28 9.94 -2.95
CA PHE A 22 -8.86 11.29 -3.11
C PHE A 22 -9.03 11.71 -4.59
N THR A 23 -8.42 10.96 -5.52
CA THR A 23 -8.59 11.18 -6.97
C THR A 23 -9.63 10.25 -7.60
N ILE A 24 -10.18 9.30 -6.84
CA ILE A 24 -11.07 8.26 -7.33
C ILE A 24 -12.41 8.32 -6.57
N SER A 25 -13.50 8.55 -7.29
CA SER A 25 -14.86 8.51 -6.71
C SER A 25 -15.34 7.07 -6.48
N ASP A 26 -16.28 6.88 -5.55
CA ASP A 26 -16.92 5.57 -5.33
C ASP A 26 -17.52 4.99 -6.61
N LYS A 27 -18.17 5.83 -7.42
CA LYS A 27 -18.66 5.42 -8.73
C LYS A 27 -17.55 4.89 -9.65
N THR A 28 -16.32 5.42 -9.52
CA THR A 28 -15.18 4.93 -10.29
C THR A 28 -14.70 3.59 -9.72
N PHE A 29 -14.67 3.42 -8.41
CA PHE A 29 -14.37 2.13 -7.78
C PHE A 29 -15.35 1.05 -8.19
N ASP A 30 -16.66 1.33 -8.21
CA ASP A 30 -17.68 0.40 -8.69
C ASP A 30 -17.43 -0.01 -10.14
N ARG A 31 -17.07 0.93 -11.01
CA ARG A 31 -16.72 0.66 -12.41
C ARG A 31 -15.42 -0.15 -12.53
N MET A 32 -14.42 0.13 -11.70
CA MET A 32 -13.17 -0.65 -11.66
C MET A 32 -13.45 -2.09 -11.23
N ALA A 33 -14.22 -2.29 -10.16
CA ALA A 33 -14.62 -3.60 -9.68
C ALA A 33 -15.41 -4.38 -10.73
N ALA A 34 -16.39 -3.74 -11.37
CA ALA A 34 -17.19 -4.35 -12.44
C ALA A 34 -16.32 -4.73 -13.67
N ALA A 35 -15.39 -3.85 -14.08
CA ALA A 35 -14.51 -4.10 -15.22
C ALA A 35 -13.46 -5.20 -14.92
N ASN A 36 -12.96 -5.25 -13.69
CA ASN A 36 -12.03 -6.28 -13.25
C ASN A 36 -12.71 -7.64 -13.07
N SER A 37 -13.92 -7.65 -12.53
CA SER A 37 -14.71 -8.88 -12.25
C SER A 37 -13.90 -9.94 -11.48
N GLY A 38 -13.01 -9.52 -10.59
CA GLY A 38 -12.17 -10.42 -9.77
C GLY A 38 -11.05 -11.14 -10.53
N ARG A 39 -10.71 -10.72 -11.73
CA ARG A 39 -9.70 -11.37 -12.60
C ARG A 39 -8.27 -11.19 -12.08
N VAL A 40 -7.95 -10.01 -11.55
CA VAL A 40 -6.61 -9.66 -11.04
C VAL A 40 -6.73 -8.80 -9.78
N GLY A 41 -5.62 -8.68 -9.04
CA GLY A 41 -5.53 -7.74 -7.93
C GLY A 41 -5.40 -6.28 -8.41
N TYR A 42 -5.39 -5.37 -7.43
CA TYR A 42 -5.24 -3.93 -7.66
C TYR A 42 -3.89 -3.44 -7.17
N HIS A 43 -3.38 -2.38 -7.78
CA HIS A 43 -2.22 -1.64 -7.30
C HIS A 43 -2.63 -0.18 -7.15
N ILE A 44 -2.69 0.32 -5.91
CA ILE A 44 -3.30 1.61 -5.58
C ILE A 44 -2.55 2.29 -4.42
N HIS A 45 -2.43 3.63 -4.44
CA HIS A 45 -1.88 4.41 -3.33
C HIS A 45 -2.93 4.56 -2.23
N VAL A 46 -2.53 4.34 -0.98
CA VAL A 46 -3.45 4.36 0.16
C VAL A 46 -2.84 5.11 1.33
N SER A 47 -3.55 6.12 1.80
CA SER A 47 -3.17 6.88 3.01
C SER A 47 -1.71 7.34 2.98
N GLU A 48 -1.23 7.79 1.82
CA GLU A 48 0.11 8.36 1.67
C GLU A 48 0.20 9.67 2.45
N GLY A 49 -0.70 10.60 2.21
CA GLY A 49 -0.82 11.86 2.95
C GLY A 49 -2.11 11.95 3.73
N MET A 50 -2.17 12.83 4.73
CA MET A 50 -3.38 13.07 5.51
C MET A 50 -4.55 13.62 4.68
N ASN A 51 -4.27 14.26 3.54
CA ASN A 51 -5.29 14.69 2.58
C ASN A 51 -6.16 13.52 2.09
N ASP A 52 -5.56 12.34 1.85
CA ASP A 52 -6.28 11.13 1.45
C ASP A 52 -7.27 10.68 2.55
N VAL A 53 -6.83 10.73 3.80
CA VAL A 53 -7.65 10.40 4.97
C VAL A 53 -8.79 11.40 5.15
N TYR A 54 -8.49 12.71 5.08
CA TYR A 54 -9.50 13.76 5.26
C TYR A 54 -10.53 13.77 4.14
N ASP A 55 -10.11 13.65 2.89
CA ASP A 55 -11.02 13.56 1.74
C ASP A 55 -11.97 12.36 1.89
N SER A 56 -11.41 11.19 2.23
CA SER A 56 -12.18 9.97 2.39
C SER A 56 -13.23 10.09 3.51
N LEU A 57 -12.86 10.65 4.65
CA LEU A 57 -13.78 10.89 5.77
C LEU A 57 -14.84 11.95 5.43
N GLN A 58 -14.43 13.06 4.84
CA GLN A 58 -15.31 14.19 4.55
C GLN A 58 -16.36 13.86 3.49
N ASN A 59 -15.94 13.22 2.40
CA ASN A 59 -16.78 12.99 1.23
C ASN A 59 -17.53 11.65 1.27
N TYR A 60 -17.01 10.65 1.99
CA TYR A 60 -17.53 9.28 1.98
C TYR A 60 -17.84 8.71 3.37
N GLY A 61 -17.47 9.40 4.45
CA GLY A 61 -17.72 8.95 5.83
C GLY A 61 -16.98 7.67 6.21
N ARG A 62 -15.95 7.30 5.45
CA ARG A 62 -15.13 6.09 5.64
C ARG A 62 -13.66 6.46 5.59
N ARG A 63 -12.81 5.71 6.32
CA ARG A 63 -11.37 5.81 6.14
C ARG A 63 -10.93 5.08 4.85
N PRO A 64 -9.75 5.41 4.31
CA PRO A 64 -9.30 4.89 3.00
C PRO A 64 -9.40 3.37 2.84
N VAL A 65 -8.89 2.58 3.78
CA VAL A 65 -8.92 1.11 3.69
C VAL A 65 -10.34 0.55 3.83
N GLN A 66 -11.18 1.14 4.69
CA GLN A 66 -12.58 0.76 4.82
C GLN A 66 -13.34 0.99 3.51
N ARG A 67 -13.06 2.13 2.85
CA ARG A 67 -13.66 2.47 1.56
C ARG A 67 -13.27 1.46 0.47
N LEU A 68 -11.99 1.04 0.42
CA LEU A 68 -11.55 -0.02 -0.49
C LEU A 68 -12.22 -1.36 -0.22
N GLN A 69 -12.41 -1.70 1.06
CA GLN A 69 -13.11 -2.92 1.47
C GLN A 69 -14.57 -2.91 0.98
N ASP A 70 -15.27 -1.80 1.15
CA ASP A 70 -16.68 -1.65 0.75
C ASP A 70 -16.87 -1.85 -0.77
N HIS A 71 -15.86 -1.50 -1.58
CA HIS A 71 -15.87 -1.68 -3.04
C HIS A 71 -15.21 -2.98 -3.54
N GLY A 72 -14.82 -3.90 -2.63
CA GLY A 72 -14.25 -5.19 -3.01
C GLY A 72 -12.88 -5.10 -3.70
N ILE A 73 -12.08 -4.07 -3.37
CA ILE A 73 -10.76 -3.83 -3.96
C ILE A 73 -9.66 -4.64 -3.24
N LEU A 74 -9.87 -4.94 -1.95
CA LEU A 74 -8.88 -5.64 -1.13
C LEU A 74 -8.83 -7.14 -1.44
N GLY A 75 -7.68 -7.77 -1.22
CA GLY A 75 -7.50 -9.20 -1.39
C GLY A 75 -6.03 -9.59 -1.55
N PRO A 76 -5.70 -10.89 -1.61
CA PRO A 76 -4.32 -11.40 -1.56
C PRO A 76 -3.48 -11.06 -2.79
N GLN A 77 -4.09 -10.59 -3.87
CA GLN A 77 -3.39 -10.14 -5.07
C GLN A 77 -3.30 -8.60 -5.16
N THR A 78 -3.81 -7.88 -4.17
CA THR A 78 -3.83 -6.41 -4.17
C THR A 78 -2.63 -5.84 -3.42
N ILE A 79 -2.04 -4.79 -3.99
CA ILE A 79 -0.91 -4.04 -3.44
C ILE A 79 -1.40 -2.65 -3.03
N LEU A 80 -1.20 -2.30 -1.76
CA LEU A 80 -1.45 -0.96 -1.23
C LEU A 80 -0.13 -0.22 -1.08
N GLY A 81 0.09 0.82 -1.87
CA GLY A 81 1.27 1.68 -1.77
C GLY A 81 1.23 2.57 -0.54
N HIS A 82 2.39 2.80 0.08
CA HIS A 82 2.66 3.69 1.20
C HIS A 82 2.06 3.30 2.55
N CYS A 83 0.74 3.27 2.71
CA CYS A 83 0.04 2.93 3.95
C CYS A 83 0.57 3.70 5.19
N ILE A 84 0.90 5.01 5.02
CA ILE A 84 1.54 5.81 6.08
C ILE A 84 0.55 6.12 7.20
N HIS A 85 -0.64 6.64 6.84
CA HIS A 85 -1.62 7.14 7.79
C HIS A 85 -2.76 6.15 8.06
N VAL A 86 -2.50 4.85 7.92
CA VAL A 86 -3.44 3.79 8.32
C VAL A 86 -3.50 3.69 9.85
N ASN A 87 -4.70 3.46 10.38
CA ASN A 87 -4.89 3.21 11.81
C ASN A 87 -4.98 1.71 12.12
N THR A 88 -5.06 1.36 13.39
CA THR A 88 -5.10 -0.04 13.85
C THR A 88 -6.27 -0.82 13.25
N ALA A 89 -7.46 -0.23 13.15
CA ALA A 89 -8.63 -0.89 12.57
C ALA A 89 -8.44 -1.15 11.06
N GLU A 90 -7.82 -0.22 10.34
CA GLU A 90 -7.47 -0.41 8.94
C GLU A 90 -6.41 -1.50 8.74
N MET A 91 -5.41 -1.57 9.64
CA MET A 91 -4.44 -2.66 9.64
C MET A 91 -5.12 -4.03 9.87
N ASP A 92 -6.14 -4.10 10.73
CA ASP A 92 -6.90 -5.33 10.96
C ASP A 92 -7.67 -5.75 9.70
N ILE A 93 -8.23 -4.81 8.95
CA ILE A 93 -8.86 -5.07 7.65
C ILE A 93 -7.84 -5.59 6.63
N ILE A 94 -6.69 -4.92 6.51
CA ILE A 94 -5.61 -5.33 5.60
C ILE A 94 -5.18 -6.77 5.92
N LYS A 95 -5.01 -7.09 7.21
CA LYS A 95 -4.66 -8.45 7.65
C LYS A 95 -5.75 -9.46 7.33
N ALA A 96 -7.00 -9.13 7.62
CA ALA A 96 -8.14 -10.03 7.42
C ALA A 96 -8.40 -10.35 5.94
N THR A 97 -8.03 -9.45 5.05
CA THR A 97 -8.18 -9.60 3.58
C THR A 97 -6.92 -10.17 2.91
N ASP A 98 -5.88 -10.45 3.68
CA ASP A 98 -4.57 -10.91 3.19
C ASP A 98 -3.95 -9.98 2.12
N THR A 99 -4.26 -8.69 2.23
CA THR A 99 -3.76 -7.65 1.31
C THR A 99 -2.35 -7.25 1.71
N MET A 100 -1.46 -7.04 0.73
CA MET A 100 -0.10 -6.60 1.01
C MET A 100 0.05 -5.08 0.97
N CYS A 101 1.01 -4.57 1.78
CA CYS A 101 1.45 -3.19 1.74
C CYS A 101 2.83 -3.08 1.09
N VAL A 102 3.13 -1.92 0.50
CA VAL A 102 4.48 -1.60 0.01
C VAL A 102 4.93 -0.28 0.64
N ASN A 103 6.06 -0.32 1.34
CA ASN A 103 6.71 0.86 1.88
C ASN A 103 7.67 1.46 0.85
N ASN A 104 7.52 2.75 0.54
CA ASN A 104 8.36 3.52 -0.39
C ASN A 104 9.13 4.59 0.41
N PRO A 105 10.18 4.23 1.16
CA PRO A 105 10.74 5.10 2.20
C PRO A 105 11.32 6.41 1.67
N GLU A 106 12.01 6.39 0.53
CA GLU A 106 12.60 7.58 -0.05
C GLU A 106 11.55 8.54 -0.62
N SER A 107 10.54 8.00 -1.31
CA SER A 107 9.40 8.78 -1.79
C SER A 107 8.64 9.42 -0.63
N ASN A 108 8.36 8.65 0.41
CA ASN A 108 7.68 9.14 1.62
C ASN A 108 8.43 10.32 2.27
N MET A 109 9.77 10.21 2.35
CA MET A 109 10.61 11.27 2.90
C MET A 109 10.70 12.48 1.97
N GLY A 110 10.89 12.24 0.67
CA GLY A 110 11.00 13.31 -0.32
C GLY A 110 9.72 14.13 -0.47
N ASN A 111 8.57 13.47 -0.37
CA ASN A 111 7.26 14.12 -0.38
C ASN A 111 6.85 14.68 1.01
N ALA A 112 7.66 14.44 2.04
CA ALA A 112 7.41 14.87 3.42
C ALA A 112 6.04 14.43 3.97
N VAL A 113 5.57 13.23 3.57
CA VAL A 113 4.24 12.71 3.93
C VAL A 113 4.23 11.90 5.22
N GLY A 114 5.40 11.53 5.74
CA GLY A 114 5.56 10.80 7.00
C GLY A 114 6.28 9.45 6.82
N ILE A 115 6.20 8.62 7.85
CA ILE A 115 6.87 7.31 7.90
C ILE A 115 5.81 6.22 8.02
N SER A 116 5.81 5.26 7.11
CA SER A 116 4.90 4.11 7.16
C SER A 116 5.13 3.31 8.46
N PRO A 117 4.07 2.87 9.15
CA PRO A 117 4.16 2.16 10.42
C PRO A 117 4.58 0.68 10.24
N VAL A 118 5.69 0.46 9.55
CA VAL A 118 6.22 -0.87 9.16
C VAL A 118 6.31 -1.82 10.35
N LEU A 119 6.83 -1.35 11.50
CA LEU A 119 6.98 -2.19 12.70
C LEU A 119 5.61 -2.70 13.22
N GLN A 120 4.56 -1.89 13.11
CA GLN A 120 3.22 -2.27 13.55
C GLN A 120 2.55 -3.22 12.55
N LEU A 121 2.69 -2.95 11.26
CA LEU A 121 2.20 -3.82 10.18
C LEU A 121 2.86 -5.20 10.24
N TYR A 122 4.19 -5.23 10.39
CA TYR A 122 4.96 -6.46 10.54
C TYR A 122 4.53 -7.28 11.77
N LYS A 123 4.39 -6.62 12.93
CA LYS A 123 3.93 -7.26 14.18
C LYS A 123 2.53 -7.88 14.04
N LYS A 124 1.68 -7.31 13.20
CA LYS A 124 0.36 -7.88 12.87
C LYS A 124 0.44 -9.04 11.87
N GLY A 125 1.62 -9.34 11.33
CA GLY A 125 1.83 -10.37 10.32
C GLY A 125 1.21 -10.00 8.96
N ILE A 126 1.16 -8.70 8.64
CA ILE A 126 0.80 -8.21 7.30
C ILE A 126 2.01 -8.35 6.40
N LEU A 127 1.82 -8.87 5.19
CA LEU A 127 2.88 -8.91 4.18
C LEU A 127 3.24 -7.49 3.75
N ILE A 128 4.52 -7.15 3.87
CA ILE A 128 5.04 -5.84 3.49
C ILE A 128 6.17 -6.03 2.50
N GLY A 129 6.12 -5.31 1.38
CA GLY A 129 7.22 -5.20 0.43
C GLY A 129 7.93 -3.86 0.53
N LEU A 130 9.13 -3.80 -0.02
CA LEU A 130 9.89 -2.57 -0.22
C LEU A 130 9.74 -2.12 -1.67
N GLY A 131 9.47 -0.84 -1.87
CA GLY A 131 9.37 -0.21 -3.18
C GLY A 131 10.19 1.07 -3.26
N THR A 132 10.43 1.52 -4.48
CA THR A 132 11.20 2.73 -4.77
C THR A 132 10.33 3.89 -5.23
N ASP A 133 9.08 3.59 -5.64
CA ASP A 133 8.22 4.58 -6.30
C ASP A 133 8.93 5.18 -7.53
N ALA A 134 8.62 6.38 -7.93
CA ALA A 134 9.30 7.12 -8.99
C ALA A 134 10.54 7.90 -8.49
N TYR A 135 11.09 7.56 -7.32
CA TYR A 135 12.13 8.33 -6.65
C TYR A 135 13.54 7.83 -6.96
N THR A 136 13.75 6.53 -6.91
CA THR A 136 15.05 5.88 -7.17
C THR A 136 14.88 4.51 -7.82
N ASN A 137 15.96 3.95 -8.33
CA ASN A 137 16.04 2.55 -8.77
C ASN A 137 16.97 1.72 -7.86
N ASP A 138 17.50 2.31 -6.78
CA ASP A 138 18.45 1.67 -5.88
C ASP A 138 17.73 1.05 -4.68
N MET A 139 17.42 -0.24 -4.79
CA MET A 139 16.77 -1.00 -3.70
C MET A 139 17.67 -1.11 -2.45
N LEU A 140 19.00 -1.11 -2.60
CA LEU A 140 19.91 -1.16 -1.44
C LEU A 140 19.89 0.17 -0.66
N GLU A 141 19.77 1.29 -1.37
CA GLU A 141 19.54 2.58 -0.74
C GLU A 141 18.18 2.61 -0.02
N SER A 142 17.14 2.12 -0.66
CA SER A 142 15.80 2.04 -0.05
C SER A 142 15.78 1.20 1.23
N ILE A 143 16.56 0.10 1.32
CA ILE A 143 16.75 -0.68 2.56
C ILE A 143 17.35 0.19 3.67
N LYS A 144 18.45 0.89 3.36
CA LYS A 144 19.12 1.79 4.31
C LYS A 144 18.18 2.86 4.83
N VAL A 145 17.44 3.51 3.92
CA VAL A 145 16.50 4.58 4.26
C VAL A 145 15.33 4.03 5.07
N ALA A 146 14.76 2.87 4.69
CA ALA A 146 13.73 2.20 5.46
C ALA A 146 14.18 1.93 6.90
N LEU A 147 15.35 1.33 7.08
CA LEU A 147 15.91 1.03 8.42
C LEU A 147 16.10 2.28 9.24
N CYS A 148 16.77 3.30 8.68
CA CYS A 148 17.07 4.54 9.39
C CYS A 148 15.78 5.29 9.77
N SER A 149 14.79 5.35 8.89
CA SER A 149 13.52 6.03 9.15
C SER A 149 12.71 5.33 10.26
N GLN A 150 12.66 3.99 10.28
CA GLN A 150 11.98 3.26 11.36
C GLN A 150 12.65 3.48 12.72
N ARG A 151 13.98 3.42 12.77
CA ARG A 151 14.75 3.69 14.02
C ARG A 151 14.56 5.12 14.51
N HIS A 152 14.62 6.08 13.60
CA HIS A 152 14.43 7.48 13.95
C HIS A 152 13.02 7.73 14.48
N ASN A 153 12.00 7.20 13.82
CA ASN A 153 10.60 7.34 14.23
C ASN A 153 10.30 6.67 15.57
N ALA A 154 10.87 5.50 15.81
CA ALA A 154 10.71 4.77 17.06
C ALA A 154 11.57 5.30 18.20
N CYS A 155 12.58 6.16 17.93
CA CYS A 155 13.62 6.58 18.88
C CYS A 155 14.36 5.37 19.52
N MET A 156 14.54 4.27 18.77
CA MET A 156 15.12 3.03 19.24
C MET A 156 16.14 2.48 18.23
N PRO A 157 17.40 2.23 18.64
CA PRO A 157 18.46 1.80 17.71
C PRO A 157 18.38 0.30 17.33
N ASN A 158 17.63 -0.49 18.06
CA ASN A 158 17.58 -1.96 17.97
C ASN A 158 16.31 -2.50 17.27
N VAL A 159 15.54 -1.64 16.62
CA VAL A 159 14.34 -2.04 15.83
C VAL A 159 14.62 -1.97 14.34
N GLY A 160 13.76 -2.59 13.55
CA GLY A 160 13.68 -2.43 12.10
C GLY A 160 14.58 -3.36 11.29
N TRP A 161 15.54 -4.04 11.89
CA TRP A 161 16.49 -4.87 11.11
C TRP A 161 15.79 -6.07 10.48
N CYS A 162 15.11 -6.89 11.27
CA CYS A 162 14.40 -8.05 10.75
C CYS A 162 13.24 -7.61 9.85
N GLU A 163 12.45 -6.65 10.33
CA GLU A 163 11.28 -6.15 9.62
C GLU A 163 11.61 -5.62 8.22
N VAL A 164 12.72 -4.88 8.08
CA VAL A 164 13.14 -4.31 6.79
C VAL A 164 13.77 -5.37 5.89
N THR A 165 14.55 -6.31 6.42
CA THR A 165 15.15 -7.38 5.62
C THR A 165 14.11 -8.38 5.09
N ASP A 166 13.05 -8.61 5.84
CA ASP A 166 11.96 -9.50 5.41
C ASP A 166 11.03 -8.87 4.35
N MET A 167 11.23 -7.58 4.02
CA MET A 167 10.49 -6.88 2.95
C MET A 167 11.10 -7.10 1.55
N LEU A 168 12.25 -7.76 1.47
CA LEU A 168 12.93 -8.09 0.22
C LEU A 168 12.48 -9.43 -0.34
#